data_f6542391e854a078daaa38d3e3acb400
#
_entry.id   f6542391e854a078daaa38d3e3acb400
#
_cell.length_a   1.000
_cell.length_b   1.000
_cell.length_c   1.000
_cell.angle_alpha   90.00
_cell.angle_beta   90.00
_cell.angle_gamma   90.00
#
_symmetry.space_group_name_H-M   'P 1'
#
loop_
_entity.id
_entity.type
_entity.pdbx_description
1 polymer ?
#
loop_
_entity_poly.entity_id
_entity_poly.type
_entity_poly.pdbx_seq_one_letter_code
_entity_poly.pdbx_strand_id
1 'polypeptide(L)'
;GLKGSYAYKMPWKQWKNDEAFPKKKLYLNLVEPAKEENDRYEFAFLTETECVNDDDHYWFEVGQILDMKNIGDVTKFINRQIYKDDRYDEDQGDFAMDCLAQLHKVIHVQPIISYYKVKSEELDRVLNIFIRVNSGGTILSYSDLLLSIATAQWESLDAREEITDFVDLLNGIGGGFRVNKDFVLKASLVLSDFKNIAFKVDNFNKPNMLKIEANWQKIKKSLYQAFVLVASF
;
A
#
# COMPACT_ATOMS: atom_id res chain seq x y z
N GLY A 1 -5.87 -6.76 -0.84
CA GLY A 1 -6.59 -6.39 -2.03
C GLY A 1 -8.10 -6.30 -1.84
N LEU A 2 -8.88 -6.95 -2.71
CA LEU A 2 -10.34 -6.74 -2.81
C LEU A 2 -11.13 -7.01 -1.51
N LYS A 3 -10.69 -7.92 -0.65
CA LYS A 3 -11.34 -8.20 0.66
C LYS A 3 -10.82 -7.32 1.81
N GLY A 4 -9.83 -6.48 1.56
CA GLY A 4 -9.23 -5.64 2.59
C GLY A 4 -10.06 -4.40 2.90
N SER A 5 -9.90 -3.89 4.11
CA SER A 5 -10.32 -2.54 4.47
C SER A 5 -9.11 -1.59 4.37
N TYR A 6 -9.37 -0.37 3.96
CA TYR A 6 -8.35 0.67 3.77
C TYR A 6 -8.52 1.74 4.85
N ALA A 7 -7.44 2.06 5.55
CA ALA A 7 -7.43 3.21 6.45
C ALA A 7 -7.43 4.50 5.62
N TYR A 8 -8.52 5.26 5.66
CA TYR A 8 -8.68 6.47 4.87
C TYR A 8 -8.14 7.69 5.62
N LYS A 9 -6.96 8.17 5.19
CA LYS A 9 -6.34 9.37 5.74
C LYS A 9 -6.88 10.62 5.05
N MET A 10 -7.66 11.42 5.78
CA MET A 10 -8.15 12.70 5.26
C MET A 10 -6.97 13.66 5.04
N PRO A 11 -6.87 14.36 3.87
CA PRO A 11 -5.70 15.15 3.49
C PRO A 11 -5.33 16.29 4.46
N TRP A 12 -6.32 16.84 5.17
CA TRP A 12 -6.15 17.99 6.08
C TRP A 12 -6.02 17.60 7.56
N LYS A 13 -6.09 16.31 7.89
CA LYS A 13 -6.05 15.84 9.27
C LYS A 13 -4.74 15.13 9.56
N GLN A 14 -3.98 15.63 10.52
CA GLN A 14 -2.83 14.90 11.05
C GLN A 14 -3.33 13.82 12.00
N TRP A 15 -3.17 12.57 11.61
CA TRP A 15 -3.48 11.43 12.44
C TRP A 15 -2.18 10.84 12.99
N LYS A 16 -2.16 10.62 14.28
CA LYS A 16 -0.98 10.04 14.95
C LYS A 16 -1.00 8.52 15.03
N ASN A 17 -2.16 7.89 14.74
CA ASN A 17 -2.35 6.45 14.86
C ASN A 17 -3.25 5.95 13.72
N ASP A 18 -2.80 4.93 12.98
CA ASP A 18 -3.54 4.32 11.87
C ASP A 18 -4.86 3.66 12.32
N GLU A 19 -4.99 3.26 13.59
CA GLU A 19 -6.24 2.73 14.12
C GLU A 19 -7.35 3.78 14.24
N ALA A 20 -6.98 5.07 14.26
CA ALA A 20 -7.93 6.18 14.32
C ALA A 20 -8.52 6.54 12.95
N PHE A 21 -8.02 5.98 11.85
CA PHE A 21 -8.55 6.25 10.52
C PHE A 21 -9.83 5.48 10.25
N PRO A 22 -10.85 6.13 9.62
CA PRO A 22 -12.03 5.40 9.14
C PRO A 22 -11.58 4.27 8.21
N LYS A 23 -12.03 3.05 8.51
CA LYS A 23 -11.77 1.89 7.65
C LYS A 23 -12.86 1.82 6.59
N LYS A 24 -12.47 1.89 5.33
CA LYS A 24 -13.36 1.82 4.17
C LYS A 24 -13.11 0.55 3.38
N LYS A 25 -14.16 0.00 2.79
CA LYS A 25 -14.10 -1.08 1.81
C LYS A 25 -14.49 -0.57 0.43
N LEU A 26 -14.09 -1.30 -0.60
CA LEU A 26 -14.48 -0.98 -1.98
C LEU A 26 -15.87 -1.57 -2.28
N TYR A 27 -16.76 -0.72 -2.76
CA TYR A 27 -18.11 -1.07 -3.20
C TYR A 27 -18.33 -0.69 -4.66
N LEU A 28 -19.24 -1.38 -5.30
CA LEU A 28 -19.75 -1.12 -6.64
C LEU A 28 -21.27 -0.88 -6.54
N ASN A 29 -21.75 0.22 -7.10
CA ASN A 29 -23.17 0.42 -7.28
C ASN A 29 -23.68 -0.50 -8.39
N LEU A 30 -24.70 -1.31 -8.09
CA LEU A 30 -25.26 -2.27 -9.04
C LEU A 30 -26.46 -1.75 -9.81
N VAL A 31 -27.14 -0.70 -9.35
CA VAL A 31 -28.44 -0.32 -9.89
C VAL A 31 -28.42 0.95 -10.73
N GLU A 32 -27.35 1.76 -10.64
CA GLU A 32 -27.19 2.96 -11.44
C GLU A 32 -25.77 3.07 -12.02
N PRO A 33 -25.63 3.57 -13.27
CA PRO A 33 -24.33 3.88 -13.83
C PRO A 33 -23.66 5.07 -13.12
N ALA A 34 -22.34 5.18 -13.28
CA ALA A 34 -21.62 6.35 -12.78
C ALA A 34 -22.16 7.64 -13.41
N LYS A 35 -22.20 8.71 -12.62
CA LYS A 35 -22.65 10.04 -13.07
C LYS A 35 -21.60 10.78 -13.90
N GLU A 36 -20.35 10.32 -13.88
CA GLU A 36 -19.25 10.88 -14.65
C GLU A 36 -19.30 10.37 -16.10
N GLU A 37 -19.14 11.29 -17.05
CA GLU A 37 -19.38 11.07 -18.51
C GLU A 37 -18.49 9.98 -19.14
N ASN A 38 -17.37 9.63 -18.49
CA ASN A 38 -16.41 8.62 -18.98
C ASN A 38 -16.45 7.28 -18.21
N ASP A 39 -17.21 7.19 -17.12
CA ASP A 39 -17.24 6.00 -16.28
C ASP A 39 -18.61 5.30 -16.39
N ARG A 40 -18.59 4.04 -16.81
CA ARG A 40 -19.80 3.21 -16.87
C ARG A 40 -20.24 2.69 -15.51
N TYR A 41 -19.31 2.47 -14.60
CA TYR A 41 -19.54 1.81 -13.32
C TYR A 41 -19.12 2.71 -12.16
N GLU A 42 -20.00 2.83 -11.17
CA GLU A 42 -19.72 3.63 -9.98
C GLU A 42 -19.07 2.79 -8.88
N PHE A 43 -17.79 3.08 -8.60
CA PHE A 43 -17.04 2.50 -7.48
C PHE A 43 -16.85 3.53 -6.38
N ALA A 44 -17.06 3.11 -5.13
CA ALA A 44 -16.83 3.98 -3.96
C ALA A 44 -16.10 3.24 -2.84
N PHE A 45 -15.23 3.98 -2.12
CA PHE A 45 -14.71 3.52 -0.84
C PHE A 45 -15.61 4.04 0.28
N LEU A 46 -16.38 3.15 0.91
CA LEU A 46 -17.37 3.47 1.92
C LEU A 46 -17.04 2.80 3.26
N THR A 47 -17.40 3.49 4.36
CA THR A 47 -17.51 2.87 5.68
C THR A 47 -18.82 2.09 5.77
N GLU A 48 -18.99 1.27 6.80
CA GLU A 48 -20.25 0.54 7.04
C GLU A 48 -21.45 1.49 7.21
N THR A 49 -21.22 2.68 7.76
CA THR A 49 -22.28 3.69 7.99
C THR A 49 -22.62 4.49 6.73
N GLU A 50 -21.69 4.61 5.78
CA GLU A 50 -21.91 5.26 4.49
C GLU A 50 -22.54 4.31 3.47
N CYS A 51 -22.43 2.99 3.69
CA CYS A 51 -22.97 1.96 2.80
C CYS A 51 -24.48 1.79 3.04
N VAL A 52 -25.28 2.70 2.47
CA VAL A 52 -26.75 2.70 2.56
C VAL A 52 -27.33 2.41 1.19
N ASN A 53 -28.21 1.40 1.10
CA ASN A 53 -28.95 1.08 -0.12
C ASN A 53 -30.27 1.86 -0.18
N ASP A 54 -30.50 2.53 -1.30
CA ASP A 54 -31.72 3.30 -1.60
C ASP A 54 -32.20 3.00 -3.03
N ASP A 55 -33.08 3.82 -3.57
CA ASP A 55 -33.68 3.62 -4.92
C ASP A 55 -32.62 3.76 -6.04
N ASP A 56 -31.54 4.55 -5.80
CA ASP A 56 -30.48 4.83 -6.77
C ASP A 56 -29.20 4.04 -6.46
N HIS A 57 -29.09 3.37 -5.32
CA HIS A 57 -27.87 2.69 -4.90
C HIS A 57 -28.14 1.31 -4.30
N TYR A 58 -27.49 0.32 -4.86
CA TYR A 58 -27.22 -0.97 -4.21
C TYR A 58 -25.71 -1.21 -4.15
N TRP A 59 -25.15 -1.03 -2.98
CA TRP A 59 -23.71 -1.14 -2.77
C TRP A 59 -23.27 -2.58 -2.57
N PHE A 60 -22.69 -3.17 -3.60
CA PHE A 60 -22.09 -4.50 -3.56
C PHE A 60 -20.65 -4.41 -3.06
N GLU A 61 -20.32 -5.07 -1.94
CA GLU A 61 -18.91 -5.16 -1.49
C GLU A 61 -18.09 -5.97 -2.50
N VAL A 62 -17.19 -5.31 -3.24
CA VAL A 62 -16.44 -5.91 -4.36
C VAL A 62 -15.66 -7.17 -3.95
N GLY A 63 -15.22 -7.25 -2.69
CA GLY A 63 -14.54 -8.43 -2.16
C GLY A 63 -15.35 -9.72 -2.20
N GLN A 64 -16.69 -9.65 -2.19
CA GLN A 64 -17.57 -10.82 -2.24
C GLN A 64 -17.50 -11.55 -3.58
N ILE A 65 -17.09 -10.88 -4.66
CA ILE A 65 -16.94 -11.52 -5.98
C ILE A 65 -15.96 -12.70 -5.95
N LEU A 66 -14.98 -12.68 -5.05
CA LEU A 66 -14.00 -13.74 -4.90
C LEU A 66 -14.60 -15.05 -4.38
N ASP A 67 -15.78 -14.99 -3.77
CA ASP A 67 -16.51 -16.17 -3.26
C ASP A 67 -17.52 -16.69 -4.28
N MET A 68 -17.82 -15.93 -5.35
CA MET A 68 -18.67 -16.31 -6.46
C MET A 68 -17.87 -17.07 -7.51
N LYS A 69 -17.81 -18.39 -7.41
CA LYS A 69 -16.93 -19.23 -8.25
C LYS A 69 -17.39 -19.37 -9.70
N ASN A 70 -18.65 -19.16 -9.96
CA ASN A 70 -19.25 -19.31 -11.30
C ASN A 70 -20.38 -18.28 -11.50
N ILE A 71 -20.77 -18.11 -12.77
CA ILE A 71 -21.82 -17.16 -13.15
C ILE A 71 -23.18 -17.47 -12.51
N GLY A 72 -23.45 -18.72 -12.18
CA GLY A 72 -24.67 -19.12 -11.48
C GLY A 72 -24.76 -18.54 -10.06
N ASP A 73 -23.63 -18.30 -9.41
CA ASP A 73 -23.61 -17.65 -8.10
C ASP A 73 -23.97 -16.15 -8.23
N VAL A 74 -23.50 -15.49 -9.30
CA VAL A 74 -23.90 -14.11 -9.66
C VAL A 74 -25.39 -14.05 -9.91
N THR A 75 -25.94 -14.92 -10.77
CA THR A 75 -27.36 -14.95 -11.08
C THR A 75 -28.22 -15.16 -9.82
N LYS A 76 -27.82 -16.08 -8.93
CA LYS A 76 -28.54 -16.32 -7.67
C LYS A 76 -28.52 -15.08 -6.77
N PHE A 77 -27.38 -14.38 -6.72
CA PHE A 77 -27.26 -13.14 -5.94
C PHE A 77 -28.22 -12.06 -6.47
N ILE A 78 -28.16 -11.76 -7.77
CA ILE A 78 -29.01 -10.75 -8.39
C ILE A 78 -30.50 -11.08 -8.22
N ASN A 79 -30.89 -12.33 -8.46
CA ASN A 79 -32.28 -12.77 -8.27
C ASN A 79 -32.78 -12.60 -6.82
N ARG A 80 -31.88 -12.73 -5.85
CA ARG A 80 -32.29 -12.63 -4.44
C ARG A 80 -32.27 -11.20 -3.90
N GLN A 81 -31.34 -10.38 -4.38
CA GLN A 81 -31.07 -9.08 -3.80
C GLN A 81 -31.64 -7.92 -4.61
N ILE A 82 -31.82 -8.10 -5.92
CA ILE A 82 -32.29 -7.04 -6.82
C ILE A 82 -33.67 -7.37 -7.34
N TYR A 83 -33.85 -8.43 -8.13
CA TYR A 83 -35.18 -8.74 -8.74
C TYR A 83 -36.31 -9.07 -7.75
N LYS A 84 -36.02 -9.35 -6.49
CA LYS A 84 -37.04 -9.55 -5.44
C LYS A 84 -37.30 -8.33 -4.58
N ASP A 85 -36.56 -7.28 -4.80
CA ASP A 85 -36.71 -6.02 -4.08
C ASP A 85 -37.54 -5.06 -4.92
N ASP A 86 -38.76 -4.76 -4.48
CA ASP A 86 -39.71 -3.90 -5.19
C ASP A 86 -39.20 -2.46 -5.39
N ARG A 87 -38.08 -2.08 -4.81
CA ARG A 87 -37.44 -0.77 -5.01
C ARG A 87 -36.81 -0.62 -6.39
N TYR A 88 -36.40 -1.74 -6.99
CA TYR A 88 -35.63 -1.74 -8.25
C TYR A 88 -36.51 -2.22 -9.39
N ASP A 89 -36.42 -1.52 -10.50
CA ASP A 89 -37.14 -1.90 -11.72
C ASP A 89 -36.37 -2.94 -12.56
N GLU A 90 -36.95 -3.36 -13.69
CA GLU A 90 -36.38 -4.37 -14.58
C GLU A 90 -35.07 -3.88 -15.22
N ASP A 91 -35.01 -2.60 -15.61
CA ASP A 91 -33.82 -2.00 -16.23
C ASP A 91 -32.62 -1.95 -15.24
N GLN A 92 -32.91 -1.61 -13.99
CA GLN A 92 -31.92 -1.65 -12.89
C GLN A 92 -31.44 -3.09 -12.59
N GLY A 93 -32.36 -4.06 -12.65
CA GLY A 93 -32.04 -5.48 -12.51
C GLY A 93 -31.14 -5.99 -13.62
N ASP A 94 -31.39 -5.62 -14.85
CA ASP A 94 -30.57 -5.98 -16.01
C ASP A 94 -29.19 -5.32 -15.95
N PHE A 95 -29.14 -4.04 -15.58
CA PHE A 95 -27.87 -3.35 -15.35
C PHE A 95 -27.06 -4.03 -14.25
N ALA A 96 -27.68 -4.42 -13.14
CA ALA A 96 -27.03 -5.12 -12.04
C ALA A 96 -26.44 -6.46 -12.48
N MET A 97 -27.18 -7.21 -13.30
CA MET A 97 -26.71 -8.49 -13.87
C MET A 97 -25.47 -8.25 -14.74
N ASP A 98 -25.52 -7.28 -15.63
CA ASP A 98 -24.41 -6.93 -16.53
C ASP A 98 -23.17 -6.48 -15.72
N CYS A 99 -23.35 -5.60 -14.74
CA CYS A 99 -22.29 -5.12 -13.86
C CYS A 99 -21.59 -6.26 -13.15
N LEU A 100 -22.33 -7.11 -12.47
CA LEU A 100 -21.76 -8.17 -11.64
C LEU A 100 -21.19 -9.30 -12.49
N ALA A 101 -21.81 -9.62 -13.64
CA ALA A 101 -21.27 -10.57 -14.61
C ALA A 101 -19.95 -10.08 -15.22
N GLN A 102 -19.85 -8.78 -15.55
CA GLN A 102 -18.62 -8.20 -16.06
C GLN A 102 -17.52 -8.19 -14.98
N LEU A 103 -17.85 -7.84 -13.74
CA LEU A 103 -16.90 -7.91 -12.63
C LEU A 103 -16.38 -9.36 -12.41
N HIS A 104 -17.30 -10.33 -12.43
CA HIS A 104 -16.95 -11.74 -12.33
C HIS A 104 -16.00 -12.18 -13.47
N LYS A 105 -16.32 -11.79 -14.72
CA LYS A 105 -15.49 -12.10 -15.89
C LYS A 105 -14.09 -11.50 -15.76
N VAL A 106 -13.97 -10.25 -15.34
CA VAL A 106 -12.69 -9.58 -15.14
C VAL A 106 -11.85 -10.27 -14.07
N ILE A 107 -12.47 -10.67 -12.96
CA ILE A 107 -11.74 -11.23 -11.81
C ILE A 107 -11.40 -12.73 -12.01
N HIS A 108 -12.31 -13.51 -12.58
CA HIS A 108 -12.17 -14.98 -12.60
C HIS A 108 -11.78 -15.56 -13.96
N VAL A 109 -12.01 -14.82 -15.06
CA VAL A 109 -11.86 -15.38 -16.42
C VAL A 109 -10.77 -14.67 -17.21
N GLN A 110 -10.68 -13.34 -17.13
CA GLN A 110 -9.71 -12.59 -17.91
C GLN A 110 -8.32 -12.58 -17.27
N PRO A 111 -7.26 -12.90 -17.99
CA PRO A 111 -5.89 -12.83 -17.48
C PRO A 111 -5.38 -11.38 -17.52
N ILE A 112 -5.93 -10.53 -16.64
CA ILE A 112 -5.58 -9.09 -16.57
C ILE A 112 -4.30 -8.81 -15.80
N ILE A 113 -3.81 -9.77 -15.00
CA ILE A 113 -2.57 -9.65 -14.25
C ILE A 113 -1.52 -10.56 -14.87
N SER A 114 -0.47 -9.97 -15.41
CA SER A 114 0.72 -10.70 -15.87
C SER A 114 1.77 -10.75 -14.76
N TYR A 115 2.36 -11.91 -14.54
CA TYR A 115 3.46 -12.05 -13.60
C TYR A 115 4.58 -12.90 -14.18
N TYR A 116 5.81 -12.60 -13.75
CA TYR A 116 6.99 -13.39 -14.05
C TYR A 116 7.48 -14.07 -12.78
N LYS A 117 7.54 -15.40 -12.79
CA LYS A 117 8.10 -16.16 -11.68
C LYS A 117 9.61 -16.20 -11.80
N VAL A 118 10.30 -15.45 -10.94
CA VAL A 118 11.76 -15.53 -10.82
C VAL A 118 12.11 -16.71 -9.90
N LYS A 119 12.94 -17.62 -10.39
CA LYS A 119 13.39 -18.81 -9.63
C LYS A 119 14.73 -18.59 -8.92
N SER A 120 15.37 -17.45 -9.14
CA SER A 120 16.64 -17.11 -8.51
C SER A 120 16.39 -16.62 -7.08
N GLU A 121 17.16 -17.14 -6.14
CA GLU A 121 17.22 -16.68 -4.75
C GLU A 121 18.28 -15.59 -4.55
N GLU A 122 19.04 -15.25 -5.61
CA GLU A 122 20.02 -14.17 -5.57
C GLU A 122 19.29 -12.82 -5.44
N LEU A 123 19.47 -12.20 -4.29
CA LEU A 123 18.78 -10.94 -3.95
C LEU A 123 19.05 -9.85 -4.98
N ASP A 124 20.30 -9.68 -5.42
CA ASP A 124 20.69 -8.66 -6.40
C ASP A 124 20.00 -8.84 -7.75
N ARG A 125 19.83 -10.08 -8.20
CA ARG A 125 19.13 -10.38 -9.43
C ARG A 125 17.63 -10.06 -9.32
N VAL A 126 17.00 -10.44 -8.21
CA VAL A 126 15.59 -10.14 -7.93
C VAL A 126 15.38 -8.62 -7.89
N LEU A 127 16.25 -7.89 -7.21
CA LEU A 127 16.18 -6.44 -7.08
C LEU A 127 16.39 -5.72 -8.42
N ASN A 128 17.34 -6.17 -9.23
CA ASN A 128 17.56 -5.60 -10.57
C ASN A 128 16.35 -5.80 -11.48
N ILE A 129 15.71 -6.97 -11.42
CA ILE A 129 14.46 -7.24 -12.16
C ILE A 129 13.35 -6.32 -11.66
N PHE A 130 13.19 -6.18 -10.34
CA PHE A 130 12.19 -5.33 -9.72
C PHE A 130 12.34 -3.85 -10.13
N ILE A 131 13.56 -3.30 -10.10
CA ILE A 131 13.86 -1.94 -10.52
C ILE A 131 13.50 -1.74 -12.02
N ARG A 132 13.88 -2.68 -12.87
CA ARG A 132 13.58 -2.59 -14.32
C ARG A 132 12.09 -2.65 -14.62
N VAL A 133 11.35 -3.51 -13.96
CA VAL A 133 9.89 -3.63 -14.15
C VAL A 133 9.17 -2.37 -13.69
N ASN A 134 9.63 -1.75 -12.60
CA ASN A 134 9.02 -0.53 -12.06
C ASN A 134 9.51 0.76 -12.72
N SER A 135 10.49 0.70 -13.64
CA SER A 135 11.02 1.89 -14.31
C SER A 135 10.04 2.59 -15.26
N GLY A 136 8.95 1.91 -15.66
CA GLY A 136 7.89 2.47 -16.51
C GLY A 136 6.70 3.11 -15.77
N GLY A 137 6.71 3.09 -14.41
CA GLY A 137 5.65 3.65 -13.58
C GLY A 137 6.18 4.61 -12.52
N THR A 138 5.59 4.60 -11.33
CA THR A 138 6.14 5.33 -10.18
C THR A 138 7.51 4.76 -9.82
N ILE A 139 8.56 5.54 -10.07
CA ILE A 139 9.94 5.11 -9.78
C ILE A 139 10.08 4.99 -8.26
N LEU A 140 10.25 3.77 -7.77
CA LEU A 140 10.68 3.56 -6.38
C LEU A 140 12.08 4.10 -6.22
N SER A 141 12.29 4.92 -5.21
CA SER A 141 13.63 5.41 -4.91
C SER A 141 14.52 4.23 -4.48
N TYR A 142 15.81 4.35 -4.77
CA TYR A 142 16.77 3.33 -4.34
C TYR A 142 16.78 3.14 -2.82
N SER A 143 16.49 4.19 -2.06
CA SER A 143 16.35 4.15 -0.60
C SER A 143 15.11 3.39 -0.12
N ASP A 144 13.99 3.46 -0.85
CA ASP A 144 12.81 2.67 -0.49
C ASP A 144 13.08 1.17 -0.65
N LEU A 145 13.87 0.83 -1.65
CA LEU A 145 14.33 -0.54 -1.87
C LEU A 145 15.27 -1.00 -0.74
N LEU A 146 16.29 -0.20 -0.41
CA LEU A 146 17.21 -0.52 0.68
C LEU A 146 16.52 -0.57 2.04
N LEU A 147 15.54 0.32 2.28
CA LEU A 147 14.71 0.26 3.48
C LEU A 147 13.89 -1.04 3.53
N SER A 148 13.36 -1.50 2.41
CA SER A 148 12.64 -2.78 2.34
C SER A 148 13.56 -3.98 2.65
N ILE A 149 14.81 -3.92 2.20
CA ILE A 149 15.82 -4.93 2.53
C ILE A 149 16.16 -4.90 4.03
N ALA A 150 16.39 -3.72 4.61
CA ALA A 150 16.64 -3.55 6.02
C ALA A 150 15.49 -4.09 6.87
N THR A 151 14.25 -3.71 6.51
CA THR A 151 13.02 -4.20 7.19
C THR A 151 12.93 -5.72 7.18
N ALA A 152 13.34 -6.37 6.08
CA ALA A 152 13.29 -7.83 5.98
C ALA A 152 14.40 -8.56 6.76
N GLN A 153 15.44 -7.84 7.23
CA GLN A 153 16.65 -8.46 7.81
C GLN A 153 16.89 -8.10 9.26
N TRP A 154 16.31 -7.03 9.77
CA TRP A 154 16.33 -6.72 11.20
C TRP A 154 15.44 -7.72 11.95
N GLU A 155 15.86 -8.12 13.13
CA GLU A 155 15.22 -9.20 13.89
C GLU A 155 14.56 -8.71 15.18
N SER A 156 15.04 -7.61 15.75
CA SER A 156 14.62 -7.11 17.07
C SER A 156 13.82 -5.80 16.99
N LEU A 157 14.04 -5.01 15.94
CA LEU A 157 13.44 -3.70 15.76
C LEU A 157 12.71 -3.63 14.40
N ASP A 158 11.66 -2.84 14.32
CA ASP A 158 11.06 -2.48 13.02
C ASP A 158 11.92 -1.40 12.33
N ALA A 159 12.74 -1.82 11.36
CA ALA A 159 13.63 -0.93 10.64
C ALA A 159 12.89 0.21 9.92
N ARG A 160 11.66 -0.03 9.47
CA ARG A 160 10.86 0.99 8.77
C ARG A 160 10.41 2.10 9.72
N GLU A 161 9.88 1.72 10.87
CA GLU A 161 9.44 2.63 11.91
C GLU A 161 10.65 3.40 12.47
N GLU A 162 11.68 2.69 12.89
CA GLU A 162 12.88 3.28 13.49
C GLU A 162 13.60 4.29 12.58
N ILE A 163 13.74 3.99 11.29
CA ILE A 163 14.42 4.89 10.34
C ILE A 163 13.52 6.07 9.99
N THR A 164 12.22 5.87 9.84
CA THR A 164 11.28 6.94 9.49
C THR A 164 11.14 7.94 10.65
N ASP A 165 10.91 7.44 11.85
CA ASP A 165 10.78 8.27 13.06
C ASP A 165 12.07 9.04 13.34
N PHE A 166 13.22 8.42 13.07
CA PHE A 166 14.50 9.10 13.25
C PHE A 166 14.75 10.19 12.21
N VAL A 167 14.32 10.01 10.96
CA VAL A 167 14.33 11.09 9.95
C VAL A 167 13.47 12.26 10.40
N ASP A 168 12.28 12.00 10.91
CA ASP A 168 11.37 13.04 11.40
C ASP A 168 11.94 13.77 12.62
N LEU A 169 12.57 13.03 13.54
CA LEU A 169 13.26 13.59 14.69
C LEU A 169 14.40 14.55 14.27
N LEU A 170 15.26 14.12 13.33
CA LEU A 170 16.37 14.96 12.85
C LEU A 170 15.86 16.22 12.14
N ASN A 171 14.81 16.09 11.35
CA ASN A 171 14.20 17.23 10.66
C ASN A 171 13.50 18.22 11.60
N GLY A 172 13.15 17.81 12.82
CA GLY A 172 12.57 18.67 13.85
C GLY A 172 13.58 19.45 14.69
N ILE A 173 14.91 19.27 14.48
CA ILE A 173 15.94 19.94 15.27
C ILE A 173 16.17 21.39 14.76
N GLY A 174 16.21 22.35 15.67
CA GLY A 174 16.54 23.75 15.39
C GLY A 174 15.57 24.41 14.41
N GLY A 175 16.10 25.07 13.37
CA GLY A 175 15.33 25.69 12.30
C GLY A 175 14.78 24.71 11.26
N GLY A 176 14.98 23.41 11.48
CA GLY A 176 14.58 22.32 10.60
C GLY A 176 15.65 21.93 9.58
N PHE A 177 15.91 20.64 9.51
CA PHE A 177 16.76 20.06 8.48
C PHE A 177 15.88 19.41 7.41
N ARG A 178 16.46 19.03 6.26
CA ARG A 178 15.76 18.32 5.17
C ARG A 178 16.53 17.05 4.81
N VAL A 179 16.75 16.20 5.80
CA VAL A 179 17.33 14.88 5.56
C VAL A 179 16.25 13.87 5.19
N ASN A 180 16.66 12.83 4.49
CA ASN A 180 15.80 11.75 4.06
C ASN A 180 16.36 10.39 4.52
N LYS A 181 15.64 9.32 4.20
CA LYS A 181 16.03 7.95 4.51
C LYS A 181 17.42 7.57 3.96
N ASP A 182 17.76 8.07 2.76
CA ASP A 182 19.08 7.87 2.13
C ASP A 182 20.21 8.35 3.03
N PHE A 183 20.04 9.54 3.60
CA PHE A 183 21.05 10.10 4.50
C PHE A 183 21.27 9.19 5.71
N VAL A 184 20.18 8.78 6.36
CA VAL A 184 20.26 7.93 7.57
C VAL A 184 20.90 6.57 7.25
N LEU A 185 20.48 5.93 6.15
CA LEU A 185 21.03 4.65 5.71
C LEU A 185 22.53 4.75 5.35
N LYS A 186 22.93 5.81 4.63
CA LYS A 186 24.35 6.06 4.31
C LYS A 186 25.17 6.33 5.57
N ALA A 187 24.68 7.16 6.47
CA ALA A 187 25.33 7.45 7.74
C ALA A 187 25.48 6.19 8.59
N SER A 188 24.50 5.28 8.57
CA SER A 188 24.57 4.00 9.28
C SER A 188 25.68 3.11 8.77
N LEU A 189 25.93 3.06 7.45
CA LEU A 189 27.07 2.34 6.89
C LEU A 189 28.40 2.91 7.38
N VAL A 190 28.54 4.24 7.36
CA VAL A 190 29.76 4.92 7.80
C VAL A 190 30.01 4.68 9.30
N LEU A 191 28.98 4.87 10.12
CA LEU A 191 29.08 4.78 11.58
C LEU A 191 29.14 3.34 12.12
N SER A 192 28.99 2.35 11.25
CA SER A 192 29.13 0.91 11.60
C SER A 192 30.50 0.33 11.26
N ASP A 193 31.48 1.15 10.91
CA ASP A 193 32.86 0.74 10.61
C ASP A 193 32.94 -0.34 9.50
N PHE A 194 32.20 -0.19 8.43
CA PHE A 194 32.33 -1.05 7.27
C PHE A 194 33.48 -0.61 6.38
N LYS A 195 34.23 -1.58 5.85
CA LYS A 195 35.31 -1.31 4.90
C LYS A 195 34.80 -0.73 3.58
N ASN A 196 33.61 -1.15 3.16
CA ASN A 196 32.95 -0.67 1.98
C ASN A 196 31.66 0.07 2.40
N ILE A 197 31.64 1.38 2.20
CA ILE A 197 30.51 2.27 2.53
C ILE A 197 29.71 2.67 1.29
N ALA A 198 29.96 2.05 0.13
CA ALA A 198 29.21 2.35 -1.07
C ALA A 198 27.72 2.07 -0.85
N PHE A 199 26.88 3.02 -1.28
CA PHE A 199 25.43 2.88 -1.16
C PHE A 199 24.91 1.93 -2.26
N LYS A 200 25.15 0.64 -2.06
CA LYS A 200 24.81 -0.46 -2.97
C LYS A 200 24.17 -1.59 -2.18
N VAL A 201 23.34 -2.38 -2.87
CA VAL A 201 22.60 -3.53 -2.31
C VAL A 201 23.52 -4.50 -1.57
N ASP A 202 24.71 -4.79 -2.11
CA ASP A 202 25.69 -5.70 -1.52
C ASP A 202 26.07 -5.35 -0.07
N ASN A 203 26.01 -4.05 0.27
CA ASN A 203 26.31 -3.58 1.61
C ASN A 203 25.11 -3.68 2.58
N PHE A 204 23.91 -3.97 2.07
CA PHE A 204 22.70 -4.17 2.85
C PHE A 204 22.33 -5.65 3.00
N ASN A 205 23.36 -6.53 3.03
CA ASN A 205 23.20 -7.95 3.32
C ASN A 205 22.87 -8.21 4.79
N LYS A 206 22.39 -9.40 5.12
CA LYS A 206 21.95 -9.75 6.48
C LYS A 206 23.01 -9.50 7.56
N PRO A 207 24.30 -9.91 7.43
CA PRO A 207 25.32 -9.63 8.43
C PRO A 207 25.51 -8.13 8.70
N ASN A 208 25.52 -7.30 7.66
CA ASN A 208 25.67 -5.86 7.81
C ASN A 208 24.44 -5.23 8.45
N MET A 209 23.24 -5.68 8.07
CA MET A 209 22.00 -5.17 8.63
C MET A 209 21.87 -5.50 10.11
N LEU A 210 22.19 -6.70 10.54
CA LEU A 210 22.23 -7.07 11.96
C LEU A 210 23.27 -6.26 12.74
N LYS A 211 24.44 -5.96 12.13
CA LYS A 211 25.44 -5.09 12.76
C LYS A 211 24.94 -3.65 12.91
N ILE A 212 24.22 -3.12 11.91
CA ILE A 212 23.59 -1.79 12.00
C ILE A 212 22.54 -1.79 13.09
N GLU A 213 21.65 -2.80 13.13
CA GLU A 213 20.63 -2.94 14.16
C GLU A 213 21.25 -2.97 15.56
N ALA A 214 22.26 -3.80 15.79
CA ALA A 214 22.97 -3.88 17.07
C ALA A 214 23.61 -2.53 17.51
N ASN A 215 24.02 -1.72 16.55
CA ASN A 215 24.61 -0.40 16.81
C ASN A 215 23.59 0.76 16.69
N TRP A 216 22.33 0.47 16.43
CA TRP A 216 21.34 1.48 16.07
C TRP A 216 21.19 2.62 17.07
N GLN A 217 21.14 2.31 18.37
CA GLN A 217 21.04 3.33 19.41
C GLN A 217 22.27 4.24 19.48
N LYS A 218 23.46 3.68 19.24
CA LYS A 218 24.72 4.46 19.16
C LYS A 218 24.71 5.37 17.94
N ILE A 219 24.26 4.86 16.79
CA ILE A 219 24.13 5.63 15.55
C ILE A 219 23.15 6.79 15.73
N LYS A 220 21.96 6.53 16.26
CA LYS A 220 20.96 7.57 16.57
C LYS A 220 21.54 8.65 17.47
N LYS A 221 22.18 8.26 18.57
CA LYS A 221 22.77 9.22 19.52
C LYS A 221 23.85 10.10 18.86
N SER A 222 24.74 9.50 18.08
CA SER A 222 25.83 10.24 17.44
C SER A 222 25.32 11.24 16.40
N LEU A 223 24.37 10.81 15.56
CA LEU A 223 23.74 11.69 14.56
C LEU A 223 22.94 12.81 15.24
N TYR A 224 22.13 12.49 16.23
CA TYR A 224 21.35 13.49 16.97
C TYR A 224 22.26 14.58 17.57
N GLN A 225 23.36 14.18 18.23
CA GLN A 225 24.31 15.14 18.82
C GLN A 225 24.98 16.01 17.75
N ALA A 226 25.33 15.45 16.61
CA ALA A 226 25.91 16.20 15.50
C ALA A 226 24.90 17.24 14.95
N PHE A 227 23.62 16.86 14.81
CA PHE A 227 22.56 17.77 14.34
C PHE A 227 22.28 18.89 15.36
N VAL A 228 22.22 18.56 16.65
CA VAL A 228 22.07 19.59 17.72
C VAL A 228 23.26 20.56 17.70
N LEU A 229 24.48 20.06 17.54
CA LEU A 229 25.65 20.91 17.43
C LEU A 229 25.57 21.84 16.23
N VAL A 230 25.22 21.33 15.04
CA VAL A 230 25.08 22.16 13.84
C VAL A 230 23.97 23.19 13.99
N ALA A 231 22.86 22.85 14.65
CA ALA A 231 21.74 23.76 14.88
C ALA A 231 22.05 24.88 15.90
N SER A 232 23.17 24.77 16.63
CA SER A 232 23.59 25.79 17.61
C SER A 232 24.44 26.92 17.00
N PHE A 233 24.78 26.79 15.71
CA PHE A 233 25.53 27.82 14.95
C PHE A 233 24.60 28.60 14.02
#